data_0f0e0dbfad4dc2f78757ffb22364631a
#
_entry.id   0f0e0dbfad4dc2f78757ffb22364631a
#
_cell.length_a   1.000
_cell.length_b   1.000
_cell.length_c   1.000
_cell.angle_alpha   90.00
_cell.angle_beta   90.00
_cell.angle_gamma   90.00
#
_symmetry.space_group_name_H-M   'P 1'
#
loop_
_entity.id
_entity.type
_entity.pdbx_description
1 polymer ?
#
loop_
_entity_poly.entity_id
_entity_poly.type
_entity_poly.pdbx_seq_one_letter_code
_entity_poly.pdbx_strand_id
1 'polypeptide(L)'
;MSQQLKKILIIDDDDRNIFALKAVLTSKGYSCITAVSGLQALEIMQQQNDISAALVDMMMPGMDGYELIELARETSSLNHVRLIAVTAQAMMGDKERCLAAGADAYISKPVDIDKLLQVLHGPLKQKG
;
A
#
# COMPACT_ATOMS: atom_id res chain seq x y z
N MET A 1 -8.77 -27.15 -5.55
CA MET A 1 -9.08 -25.92 -5.03
C MET A 1 -8.22 -24.83 -5.62
N SER A 2 -8.83 -23.83 -6.06
CA SER A 2 -8.09 -22.78 -6.69
C SER A 2 -7.55 -21.83 -5.63
N GLN A 3 -6.40 -21.28 -5.91
CA GLN A 3 -5.83 -20.27 -5.10
C GLN A 3 -6.14 -18.96 -5.71
N GLN A 4 -6.78 -18.11 -4.96
CA GLN A 4 -7.04 -16.78 -5.47
C GLN A 4 -5.78 -15.97 -5.32
N LEU A 5 -5.42 -15.31 -6.41
CA LEU A 5 -4.31 -14.39 -6.35
C LEU A 5 -4.72 -13.21 -5.50
N LYS A 6 -3.85 -12.81 -4.60
CA LYS A 6 -4.10 -11.62 -3.83
C LYS A 6 -3.90 -10.41 -4.73
N LYS A 7 -4.82 -9.47 -4.61
CA LYS A 7 -4.80 -8.28 -5.45
C LYS A 7 -4.16 -7.14 -4.68
N ILE A 8 -3.13 -6.58 -5.26
CA ILE A 8 -2.35 -5.51 -4.64
C ILE A 8 -2.52 -4.24 -5.44
N LEU A 9 -2.82 -3.15 -4.77
CA LEU A 9 -2.91 -1.84 -5.41
C LEU A 9 -1.60 -1.11 -5.19
N ILE A 10 -0.95 -0.68 -6.27
CA ILE A 10 0.30 0.05 -6.19
C ILE A 10 0.00 1.51 -6.49
N ILE A 11 0.25 2.38 -5.53
CA ILE A 11 -0.09 3.79 -5.62
C ILE A 11 1.19 4.62 -5.64
N ASP A 12 1.51 5.21 -6.78
CA ASP A 12 2.75 5.95 -6.95
C ASP A 12 2.58 6.83 -8.18
N ASP A 13 3.12 8.03 -8.16
CA ASP A 13 3.03 8.90 -9.33
C ASP A 13 4.19 8.71 -10.29
N ASP A 14 5.11 7.81 -9.98
CA ASP A 14 6.26 7.52 -10.83
C ASP A 14 6.03 6.20 -11.57
N ASP A 15 5.86 6.29 -12.88
CA ASP A 15 5.58 5.10 -13.69
C ASP A 15 6.66 4.05 -13.60
N ARG A 16 7.92 4.47 -13.42
CA ARG A 16 9.02 3.51 -13.36
C ARG A 16 8.96 2.69 -12.08
N ASN A 17 8.60 3.32 -10.97
CA ASN A 17 8.43 2.60 -9.72
C ASN A 17 7.27 1.62 -9.82
N ILE A 18 6.17 2.07 -10.41
CA ILE A 18 5.01 1.20 -10.61
C ILE A 18 5.40 -0.01 -11.44
N PHE A 19 6.08 0.22 -12.55
CA PHE A 19 6.46 -0.85 -13.45
C PHE A 19 7.34 -1.89 -12.74
N ALA A 20 8.32 -1.41 -11.98
CA ALA A 20 9.26 -2.30 -11.31
C ALA A 20 8.55 -3.14 -10.24
N LEU A 21 7.73 -2.50 -9.41
CA LEU A 21 7.02 -3.23 -8.35
C LEU A 21 6.02 -4.20 -8.94
N LYS A 22 5.29 -3.77 -9.96
CA LYS A 22 4.29 -4.64 -10.58
C LYS A 22 4.94 -5.88 -11.17
N ALA A 23 6.08 -5.70 -11.85
CA ALA A 23 6.77 -6.82 -12.46
C ALA A 23 7.20 -7.85 -11.41
N VAL A 24 7.78 -7.36 -10.31
CA VAL A 24 8.26 -8.26 -9.26
C VAL A 24 7.09 -8.96 -8.58
N LEU A 25 6.06 -8.22 -8.21
CA LEU A 25 4.95 -8.81 -7.48
C LEU A 25 4.18 -9.78 -8.36
N THR A 26 4.03 -9.46 -9.64
CA THR A 26 3.37 -10.38 -10.57
C THR A 26 4.15 -11.69 -10.65
N SER A 27 5.47 -11.61 -10.66
CA SER A 27 6.29 -12.82 -10.73
C SER A 27 6.16 -13.65 -9.46
N LYS A 28 5.71 -13.05 -8.36
CA LYS A 28 5.52 -13.76 -7.09
C LYS A 28 4.09 -14.25 -6.91
N GLY A 29 3.24 -14.09 -7.91
CA GLY A 29 1.90 -14.64 -7.86
C GLY A 29 0.82 -13.66 -7.44
N TYR A 30 1.12 -12.37 -7.38
CA TYR A 30 0.10 -11.37 -7.05
C TYR A 30 -0.49 -10.78 -8.31
N SER A 31 -1.74 -10.37 -8.21
CA SER A 31 -2.40 -9.59 -9.24
C SER A 31 -2.28 -8.12 -8.85
N CYS A 32 -1.80 -7.28 -9.75
CA CYS A 32 -1.51 -5.89 -9.41
C CYS A 32 -2.40 -4.94 -10.18
N ILE A 33 -2.90 -3.95 -9.47
CA ILE A 33 -3.61 -2.82 -10.06
C ILE A 33 -2.81 -1.58 -9.68
N THR A 34 -2.86 -0.56 -10.49
CA THR A 34 -2.04 0.62 -10.25
C THR A 34 -2.89 1.88 -10.20
N ALA A 35 -2.44 2.85 -9.42
CA ALA A 35 -3.04 4.17 -9.34
C ALA A 35 -1.93 5.20 -9.28
N VAL A 36 -2.16 6.35 -9.90
CA VAL A 36 -1.14 7.39 -9.95
C VAL A 36 -1.46 8.56 -9.04
N SER A 37 -2.55 8.49 -8.30
CA SER A 37 -2.93 9.54 -7.37
C SER A 37 -3.76 8.97 -6.24
N GLY A 38 -3.87 9.73 -5.15
CA GLY A 38 -4.68 9.30 -4.03
C GLY A 38 -6.16 9.20 -4.37
N LEU A 39 -6.67 10.15 -5.16
CA LEU A 39 -8.09 10.09 -5.54
C LEU A 39 -8.39 8.87 -6.38
N GLN A 40 -7.53 8.57 -7.33
CA GLN A 40 -7.72 7.38 -8.15
C GLN A 40 -7.66 6.11 -7.30
N ALA A 41 -6.75 6.10 -6.34
CA ALA A 41 -6.63 4.94 -5.45
C ALA A 41 -7.90 4.73 -4.64
N LEU A 42 -8.46 5.80 -4.08
CA LEU A 42 -9.69 5.68 -3.30
C LEU A 42 -10.83 5.16 -4.16
N GLU A 43 -10.95 5.66 -5.38
CA GLU A 43 -11.99 5.19 -6.29
C GLU A 43 -11.85 3.71 -6.58
N ILE A 44 -10.62 3.29 -6.86
CA ILE A 44 -10.37 1.88 -7.17
C ILE A 44 -10.71 1.01 -5.98
N MET A 45 -10.29 1.40 -4.79
CA MET A 45 -10.55 0.59 -3.59
C MET A 45 -12.03 0.50 -3.28
N GLN A 46 -12.78 1.56 -3.56
CA GLN A 46 -14.22 1.54 -3.29
C GLN A 46 -14.97 0.74 -4.33
N GLN A 47 -14.46 0.67 -5.56
CA GLN A 47 -15.12 -0.07 -6.63
C GLN A 47 -14.77 -1.54 -6.62
N GLN A 48 -13.61 -1.90 -6.11
CA GLN A 48 -13.14 -3.28 -6.11
C GLN A 48 -12.93 -3.73 -4.68
N ASN A 49 -13.77 -4.62 -4.22
CA ASN A 49 -13.73 -5.05 -2.82
C ASN A 49 -12.80 -6.22 -2.57
N ASP A 50 -12.04 -6.63 -3.58
CA ASP A 50 -11.12 -7.77 -3.45
C ASP A 50 -9.66 -7.36 -3.36
N ILE A 51 -9.39 -6.08 -3.14
CA ILE A 51 -8.01 -5.62 -2.94
C ILE A 51 -7.58 -5.99 -1.53
N SER A 52 -6.48 -6.74 -1.44
CA SER A 52 -5.96 -7.21 -0.15
C SER A 52 -5.05 -6.19 0.51
N ALA A 53 -4.26 -5.48 -0.28
CA ALA A 53 -3.29 -4.56 0.25
C ALA A 53 -3.05 -3.43 -0.73
N ALA A 54 -2.60 -2.29 -0.21
CA ALA A 54 -2.23 -1.14 -1.02
C ALA A 54 -0.86 -0.65 -0.58
N LEU A 55 0.02 -0.45 -1.56
CA LEU A 55 1.33 0.14 -1.32
C LEU A 55 1.21 1.62 -1.62
N VAL A 56 1.38 2.44 -0.59
CA VAL A 56 1.09 3.86 -0.67
C VAL A 56 2.38 4.65 -0.66
N ASP A 57 2.71 5.27 -1.80
CA ASP A 57 3.83 6.21 -1.86
C ASP A 57 3.47 7.43 -1.05
N MET A 58 4.28 7.73 -0.02
CA MET A 58 3.97 8.81 0.90
C MET A 58 4.32 10.19 0.35
N MET A 59 5.02 10.26 -0.77
CA MET A 59 5.53 11.52 -1.31
C MET A 59 4.92 11.84 -2.65
N MET A 60 3.59 11.88 -2.72
CA MET A 60 2.91 12.24 -3.95
C MET A 60 2.44 13.69 -3.89
N PRO A 61 2.39 14.36 -5.04
CA PRO A 61 1.82 15.70 -5.07
C PRO A 61 0.30 15.64 -4.88
N GLY A 62 -0.27 16.74 -4.43
CA GLY A 62 -1.70 16.77 -4.17
C GLY A 62 -2.02 16.05 -2.89
N MET A 63 -2.84 15.00 -2.97
CA MET A 63 -3.15 14.20 -1.80
C MET A 63 -1.96 13.31 -1.48
N ASP A 64 -1.28 13.57 -0.37
CA ASP A 64 -0.13 12.75 0.01
C ASP A 64 -0.57 11.47 0.68
N GLY A 65 0.42 10.60 0.99
CA GLY A 65 0.12 9.30 1.52
C GLY A 65 -0.54 9.33 2.89
N TYR A 66 -0.18 10.28 3.74
CA TYR A 66 -0.81 10.38 5.06
C TYR A 66 -2.29 10.67 4.94
N GLU A 67 -2.63 11.62 4.09
CA GLU A 67 -4.02 12.00 3.87
C GLU A 67 -4.81 10.84 3.28
N LEU A 68 -4.22 10.15 2.31
CA LEU A 68 -4.87 9.00 1.69
C LEU A 68 -5.14 7.91 2.71
N ILE A 69 -4.17 7.60 3.54
CA ILE A 69 -4.33 6.54 4.54
C ILE A 69 -5.41 6.93 5.54
N GLU A 70 -5.43 8.19 5.98
CA GLU A 70 -6.45 8.63 6.92
C GLU A 70 -7.83 8.52 6.32
N LEU A 71 -8.00 8.92 5.06
CA LEU A 71 -9.29 8.83 4.41
C LEU A 71 -9.74 7.38 4.23
N ALA A 72 -8.79 6.51 3.89
CA ALA A 72 -9.11 5.10 3.74
C ALA A 72 -9.58 4.51 5.07
N ARG A 73 -8.94 4.90 6.17
CA ARG A 73 -9.33 4.36 7.47
C ARG A 73 -10.65 4.91 7.97
N GLU A 74 -11.05 6.08 7.48
CA GLU A 74 -12.37 6.62 7.80
C GLU A 74 -13.49 5.95 7.01
N THR A 75 -13.12 5.18 5.99
CA THR A 75 -14.10 4.50 5.14
C THR A 75 -14.19 3.06 5.60
N SER A 76 -15.26 2.72 6.30
CA SER A 76 -15.37 1.41 6.96
C SER A 76 -15.27 0.25 5.98
N SER A 77 -15.74 0.43 4.75
CA SER A 77 -15.66 -0.64 3.76
C SER A 77 -14.23 -0.96 3.33
N LEU A 78 -13.27 -0.11 3.70
CA LEU A 78 -11.86 -0.33 3.35
C LEU A 78 -11.04 -0.85 4.54
N ASN A 79 -11.68 -1.19 5.64
CA ASN A 79 -10.95 -1.65 6.82
C ASN A 79 -10.18 -2.94 6.59
N HIS A 80 -10.60 -3.74 5.61
CA HIS A 80 -9.92 -4.99 5.32
C HIS A 80 -8.66 -4.82 4.49
N VAL A 81 -8.44 -3.63 3.93
CA VAL A 81 -7.27 -3.41 3.08
C VAL A 81 -6.06 -3.13 3.95
N ARG A 82 -5.00 -3.91 3.76
CA ARG A 82 -3.75 -3.68 4.46
C ARG A 82 -3.05 -2.51 3.79
N LEU A 83 -2.79 -1.45 4.53
CA LEU A 83 -2.16 -0.24 3.99
C LEU A 83 -0.69 -0.22 4.37
N ILE A 84 0.17 -0.21 3.38
CA ILE A 84 1.61 -0.27 3.58
C ILE A 84 2.21 1.04 3.09
N ALA A 85 2.77 1.81 4.01
CA ALA A 85 3.39 3.08 3.67
C ALA A 85 4.77 2.84 3.08
N VAL A 86 5.06 3.46 1.95
CA VAL A 86 6.35 3.35 1.28
C VAL A 86 6.92 4.75 1.16
N THR A 87 8.09 4.99 1.72
CA THR A 87 8.64 6.33 1.78
C THR A 87 10.13 6.34 1.44
N ALA A 88 10.56 7.40 0.76
CA ALA A 88 11.98 7.62 0.49
C ALA A 88 12.66 8.33 1.66
N GLN A 89 11.88 8.87 2.59
CA GLN A 89 12.44 9.62 3.71
C GLN A 89 12.25 8.84 4.99
N ALA A 90 13.29 8.15 5.40
CA ALA A 90 13.25 7.36 6.64
C ALA A 90 13.75 8.23 7.79
N MET A 91 13.06 9.32 8.07
CA MET A 91 13.43 10.22 9.12
C MET A 91 12.90 9.72 10.46
N MET A 92 13.56 10.17 11.54
CA MET A 92 13.13 9.80 12.87
C MET A 92 11.68 10.25 13.06
N GLY A 93 10.85 9.36 13.55
CA GLY A 93 9.45 9.67 13.79
C GLY A 93 8.54 9.42 12.60
N ASP A 94 9.11 9.18 11.41
CA ASP A 94 8.29 9.00 10.23
C ASP A 94 7.48 7.72 10.29
N LYS A 95 8.08 6.65 10.80
CA LYS A 95 7.35 5.38 10.95
C LYS A 95 6.16 5.56 11.87
N GLU A 96 6.38 6.21 13.00
CA GLU A 96 5.30 6.44 13.96
C GLU A 96 4.20 7.29 13.35
N ARG A 97 4.58 8.28 12.54
CA ARG A 97 3.58 9.12 11.90
C ARG A 97 2.75 8.33 10.90
N CYS A 98 3.38 7.45 10.13
CA CYS A 98 2.67 6.61 9.19
C CYS A 98 1.69 5.69 9.91
N LEU A 99 2.15 5.06 10.97
CA LEU A 99 1.29 4.16 11.73
C LEU A 99 0.16 4.91 12.42
N ALA A 100 0.44 6.11 12.91
CA ALA A 100 -0.60 6.92 13.53
C ALA A 100 -1.67 7.33 12.54
N ALA A 101 -1.31 7.51 11.26
CA ALA A 101 -2.30 7.83 10.25
C ALA A 101 -3.18 6.64 9.91
N GLY A 102 -2.74 5.42 10.23
CA GLY A 102 -3.54 4.23 9.99
C GLY A 102 -2.86 3.17 9.15
N ALA A 103 -1.58 3.34 8.83
CA ALA A 103 -0.85 2.33 8.07
C ALA A 103 -0.63 1.09 8.93
N ASP A 104 -0.66 -0.07 8.28
CA ASP A 104 -0.40 -1.33 8.95
C ASP A 104 1.07 -1.68 8.95
N ALA A 105 1.83 -1.12 8.02
CA ALA A 105 3.25 -1.40 7.91
C ALA A 105 3.94 -0.24 7.23
N TYR A 106 5.26 -0.26 7.27
CA TYR A 106 6.10 0.82 6.79
C TYR A 106 7.32 0.22 6.11
N ILE A 107 7.61 0.71 4.91
CA ILE A 107 8.77 0.27 4.16
C ILE A 107 9.48 1.48 3.59
N SER A 108 10.80 1.55 3.77
CA SER A 108 11.58 2.64 3.20
C SER A 108 12.12 2.24 1.83
N LYS A 109 12.24 3.24 0.96
CA LYS A 109 12.84 3.03 -0.35
C LYS A 109 14.36 3.05 -0.23
N PRO A 110 15.05 2.31 -1.09
CA PRO A 110 14.52 1.44 -2.13
C PRO A 110 13.86 0.21 -1.51
N VAL A 111 12.80 -0.25 -2.15
CA VAL A 111 12.00 -1.34 -1.59
C VAL A 111 12.78 -2.63 -1.58
N ASP A 112 12.93 -3.21 -0.40
CA ASP A 112 13.52 -4.53 -0.25
C ASP A 112 12.39 -5.53 -0.45
N ILE A 113 12.49 -6.35 -1.49
CA ILE A 113 11.40 -7.25 -1.86
C ILE A 113 11.12 -8.26 -0.75
N ASP A 114 12.15 -8.75 -0.09
CA ASP A 114 11.94 -9.72 0.98
C ASP A 114 11.14 -9.11 2.12
N LYS A 115 11.46 -7.87 2.48
CA LYS A 115 10.70 -7.19 3.53
C LYS A 115 9.27 -6.93 3.09
N LEU A 116 9.09 -6.55 1.82
CA LEU A 116 7.75 -6.30 1.30
C LEU A 116 6.92 -7.57 1.36
N LEU A 117 7.49 -8.70 0.96
CA LEU A 117 6.76 -9.96 1.01
C LEU A 117 6.40 -10.33 2.43
N GLN A 118 7.28 -10.05 3.40
CA GLN A 118 6.98 -10.33 4.78
C GLN A 118 5.76 -9.54 5.27
N VAL A 119 5.67 -8.25 4.91
CA VAL A 119 4.52 -7.47 5.37
C VAL A 119 3.26 -7.80 4.60
N LEU A 120 3.38 -8.36 3.40
CA LEU A 120 2.21 -8.79 2.65
C LEU A 120 1.66 -10.11 3.17
N HIS A 121 2.52 -10.99 3.63
CA HIS A 121 2.10 -12.32 4.09
C HIS A 121 1.90 -12.41 5.58
N GLY A 122 2.54 -11.53 6.34
CA GLY A 122 2.49 -11.62 7.78
C GLY A 122 1.10 -11.31 8.31
N PRO A 123 0.85 -11.64 9.57
CA PRO A 123 -0.42 -11.28 10.17
C PRO A 123 -0.50 -9.77 10.35
N LEU A 124 -1.72 -9.27 10.39
CA LEU A 124 -1.91 -7.87 10.71
C LEU A 124 -1.40 -7.61 12.11
N LYS A 125 -0.78 -6.44 12.30
CA LYS A 125 -0.30 -6.09 13.59
C LYS A 125 -1.46 -6.00 14.55
N GLN A 126 -1.35 -6.70 15.65
CA GLN A 126 -2.40 -6.63 16.65
C GLN A 126 -2.18 -5.43 17.54
N LYS A 127 -3.26 -4.80 17.87
CA LYS A 127 -3.16 -3.68 18.78
C LYS A 127 -3.25 -4.18 20.16
N GLY A 128 -2.34 -4.03 20.80
CA GLY A 128 -2.44 -4.49 22.14
C GLY A 128 -2.03 -5.39 22.63
#